data_cf6bbab3818a25ec587f016e818e7bd1
#
_entry.id   cf6bbab3818a25ec587f016e818e7bd1
#
_cell.length_a   1.000
_cell.length_b   1.000
_cell.length_c   1.000
_cell.angle_alpha   90.00
_cell.angle_beta   90.00
_cell.angle_gamma   90.00
#
_symmetry.space_group_name_H-M   'P 1'
#
loop_
_entity.id
_entity.type
_entity.pdbx_description
1 polymer ?
#
loop_
_entity_poly.entity_id
_entity_poly.type
_entity_poly.pdbx_seq_one_letter_code
_entity_poly.pdbx_strand_id
1 'polypeptide(L)'
;MPDWGDDREKPPGGAARQPMQPTAEQRAAWEAMGREKFRDPEHQRFAQSHRSTESLREAGRQGYLATAERYGREYAADILANHRREQPTRPEREMVGLLREIGAEEGRDYSREHKVAPGVYADFAWPDQKVAVEVHGSAHYAAFFAERGMPDREERRTAVYEREGWTVHVVTDRDLREGREGTRAWARETLGGASMSGG
;
A
#
# COMPACT_ATOMS: atom_id res chain seq x y z
N MET A 1 40.20 -1.00 -16.44
CA MET A 1 39.18 -0.62 -15.46
C MET A 1 39.36 0.85 -15.18
N PRO A 2 38.57 1.79 -15.71
CA PRO A 2 38.66 3.19 -15.33
C PRO A 2 37.91 3.39 -14.01
N ASP A 3 38.68 3.98 -13.07
CA ASP A 3 38.20 4.45 -11.77
C ASP A 3 37.32 5.68 -11.98
N TRP A 4 36.03 5.55 -11.64
CA TRP A 4 35.07 6.66 -11.62
C TRP A 4 35.09 7.25 -10.20
N GLY A 5 36.09 8.09 -9.92
CA GLY A 5 36.10 8.92 -8.73
C GLY A 5 34.82 9.75 -8.61
N ASP A 6 34.09 9.53 -7.52
CA ASP A 6 32.86 10.25 -7.18
C ASP A 6 33.21 11.55 -6.42
N ASP A 7 33.79 12.50 -7.16
CA ASP A 7 34.06 13.87 -6.68
C ASP A 7 32.92 14.83 -7.05
N ARG A 8 31.67 14.48 -6.68
CA ARG A 8 30.61 15.47 -6.65
C ARG A 8 30.53 16.11 -5.27
N GLU A 9 31.16 17.28 -5.14
CA GLU A 9 30.98 18.17 -3.99
C GLU A 9 29.49 18.31 -3.66
N LYS A 10 29.09 17.92 -2.44
CA LYS A 10 27.76 18.19 -1.91
C LYS A 10 27.58 19.71 -1.87
N PRO A 11 26.49 20.24 -2.43
CA PRO A 11 26.18 21.66 -2.28
C PRO A 11 26.03 21.99 -0.78
N PRO A 12 26.53 23.17 -0.34
CA PRO A 12 26.49 23.59 1.05
C PRO A 12 25.04 23.58 1.55
N GLY A 13 24.87 23.08 2.77
CA GLY A 13 23.57 22.80 3.41
C GLY A 13 22.57 23.94 3.31
N GLY A 14 21.70 23.84 2.33
CA GLY A 14 20.45 24.58 2.30
C GLY A 14 19.54 23.99 3.37
N ALA A 15 19.13 24.82 4.32
CA ALA A 15 18.10 24.44 5.30
C ALA A 15 16.95 23.76 4.58
N ALA A 16 16.62 22.52 4.98
CA ALA A 16 15.53 21.76 4.41
C ALA A 16 14.26 22.64 4.51
N ARG A 17 13.82 23.16 3.37
CA ARG A 17 12.54 23.89 3.31
C ARG A 17 11.48 22.89 3.74
N GLN A 18 10.84 23.14 4.90
CA GLN A 18 9.67 22.37 5.27
C GLN A 18 8.69 22.40 4.10
N PRO A 19 8.17 21.24 3.67
CA PRO A 19 7.22 21.19 2.58
C PRO A 19 6.04 22.09 2.95
N MET A 20 5.79 23.11 2.15
CA MET A 20 4.71 24.08 2.35
C MET A 20 3.39 23.30 2.22
N GLN A 21 2.73 23.05 3.34
CA GLN A 21 1.41 22.43 3.31
C GLN A 21 0.43 23.41 2.66
N PRO A 22 -0.38 22.98 1.70
CA PRO A 22 -1.36 23.84 1.07
C PRO A 22 -2.35 24.36 2.12
N THR A 23 -2.69 25.63 2.08
CA THR A 23 -3.70 26.22 2.95
C THR A 23 -5.06 25.55 2.70
N ALA A 24 -5.99 25.67 3.67
CA ALA A 24 -7.35 25.15 3.50
C ALA A 24 -8.04 25.72 2.25
N GLU A 25 -7.78 26.99 1.93
CA GLU A 25 -8.30 27.67 0.75
C GLU A 25 -7.70 27.11 -0.56
N GLN A 26 -6.41 26.85 -0.59
CA GLN A 26 -5.76 26.20 -1.73
C GLN A 26 -6.27 24.76 -1.96
N ARG A 27 -6.52 24.03 -0.88
CA ARG A 27 -7.13 22.69 -0.98
C ARG A 27 -8.54 22.76 -1.54
N ALA A 28 -9.37 23.66 -1.04
CA ALA A 28 -10.74 23.85 -1.52
C ALA A 28 -10.77 24.29 -3.00
N ALA A 29 -9.86 25.16 -3.43
CA ALA A 29 -9.73 25.58 -4.84
C ALA A 29 -9.30 24.42 -5.74
N TRP A 30 -8.39 23.57 -5.31
CA TRP A 30 -7.96 22.38 -6.05
C TRP A 30 -9.04 21.31 -6.13
N GLU A 31 -9.79 21.11 -5.05
CA GLU A 31 -10.96 20.22 -5.04
C GLU A 31 -12.08 20.74 -5.95
N ALA A 32 -12.31 22.05 -5.99
CA ALA A 32 -13.29 22.67 -6.89
C ALA A 32 -12.88 22.50 -8.35
N MET A 33 -11.62 22.80 -8.72
CA MET A 33 -11.09 22.58 -10.06
C MET A 33 -11.11 21.10 -10.48
N GLY A 34 -10.80 20.19 -9.55
CA GLY A 34 -10.89 18.75 -9.79
C GLY A 34 -12.32 18.32 -10.08
N ARG A 35 -13.28 18.80 -9.27
CA ARG A 35 -14.70 18.51 -9.43
C ARG A 35 -15.28 19.04 -10.74
N GLU A 36 -14.84 20.19 -11.19
CA GLU A 36 -15.35 20.81 -12.45
C GLU A 36 -14.84 20.07 -13.69
N LYS A 37 -13.56 19.68 -13.73
CA LYS A 37 -12.97 18.90 -14.84
C LYS A 37 -13.51 17.48 -14.94
N PHE A 38 -13.99 16.88 -13.83
CA PHE A 38 -14.45 15.50 -13.77
C PHE A 38 -15.98 15.37 -13.61
N ARG A 39 -16.74 16.46 -13.78
CA ARG A 39 -18.21 16.43 -13.65
C ARG A 39 -18.95 15.84 -14.84
N ASP A 40 -18.32 15.78 -16.01
CA ASP A 40 -18.95 15.17 -17.17
C ASP A 40 -18.75 13.63 -17.17
N PRO A 41 -19.80 12.84 -16.89
CA PRO A 41 -19.69 11.39 -16.86
C PRO A 41 -19.33 10.77 -18.22
N GLU A 42 -19.66 11.44 -19.32
CA GLU A 42 -19.31 10.95 -20.66
C GLU A 42 -17.83 11.17 -20.93
N HIS A 43 -17.29 12.31 -20.53
CA HIS A 43 -15.87 12.58 -20.63
C HIS A 43 -15.05 11.62 -19.76
N GLN A 44 -15.54 11.28 -18.57
CA GLN A 44 -14.90 10.27 -17.71
C GLN A 44 -14.91 8.88 -18.34
N ARG A 45 -16.07 8.44 -18.87
CA ARG A 45 -16.18 7.13 -19.55
C ARG A 45 -15.31 7.06 -20.78
N PHE A 46 -15.29 8.11 -21.58
CA PHE A 46 -14.45 8.21 -22.76
C PHE A 46 -12.96 8.17 -22.39
N ALA A 47 -12.52 8.96 -21.41
CA ALA A 47 -11.14 8.98 -20.94
C ALA A 47 -10.71 7.64 -20.33
N GLN A 48 -11.60 6.93 -19.65
CA GLN A 48 -11.33 5.61 -19.07
C GLN A 48 -11.31 4.51 -20.12
N SER A 49 -12.22 4.54 -21.09
CA SER A 49 -12.32 3.50 -22.13
C SER A 49 -11.13 3.49 -23.10
N HIS A 50 -10.43 4.62 -23.25
CA HIS A 50 -9.30 4.76 -24.16
C HIS A 50 -7.92 4.66 -23.47
N ARG A 51 -7.89 4.46 -22.14
CA ARG A 51 -6.64 4.25 -21.42
C ARG A 51 -6.40 2.76 -21.21
N SER A 52 -5.30 2.27 -21.74
CA SER A 52 -4.85 0.91 -21.41
C SER A 52 -4.53 0.81 -19.90
N THR A 53 -4.65 -0.40 -19.35
CA THR A 53 -4.26 -0.68 -17.95
C THR A 53 -2.81 -0.24 -17.67
N GLU A 54 -1.93 -0.37 -18.66
CA GLU A 54 -0.54 0.06 -18.57
C GLU A 54 -0.42 1.58 -18.49
N SER A 55 -1.18 2.33 -19.30
CA SER A 55 -1.23 3.80 -19.24
C SER A 55 -1.73 4.31 -17.89
N LEU A 56 -2.71 3.64 -17.28
CA LEU A 56 -3.21 3.98 -15.94
C LEU A 56 -2.17 3.69 -14.84
N ARG A 57 -1.47 2.56 -14.94
CA ARG A 57 -0.38 2.21 -14.02
C ARG A 57 0.77 3.21 -14.11
N GLU A 58 1.16 3.58 -15.32
CA GLU A 58 2.21 4.56 -15.54
C GLU A 58 1.80 5.95 -15.01
N ALA A 59 0.57 6.40 -15.26
CA ALA A 59 0.05 7.65 -14.71
C ALA A 59 0.05 7.63 -13.17
N GLY A 60 -0.34 6.52 -12.55
CA GLY A 60 -0.29 6.32 -11.10
C GLY A 60 1.14 6.38 -10.57
N ARG A 61 2.08 5.74 -11.25
CA ARG A 61 3.51 5.76 -10.90
C ARG A 61 4.08 7.18 -10.98
N GLN A 62 3.79 7.90 -12.05
CA GLN A 62 4.23 9.29 -12.24
C GLN A 62 3.63 10.22 -11.18
N GLY A 63 2.34 10.06 -10.86
CA GLY A 63 1.68 10.81 -9.79
C GLY A 63 2.33 10.57 -8.43
N TYR A 64 2.66 9.32 -8.10
CA TYR A 64 3.38 8.98 -6.88
C TYR A 64 4.78 9.64 -6.84
N LEU A 65 5.55 9.54 -7.93
CA LEU A 65 6.90 10.10 -8.00
C LEU A 65 6.88 11.63 -7.87
N ALA A 66 5.97 12.31 -8.54
CA ALA A 66 5.80 13.75 -8.44
C ALA A 66 5.41 14.19 -7.02
N THR A 67 4.55 13.43 -6.36
CA THR A 67 4.17 13.67 -4.96
C THR A 67 5.35 13.43 -4.02
N ALA A 68 6.10 12.35 -4.24
CA ALA A 68 7.27 12.01 -3.43
C ALA A 68 8.41 13.02 -3.60
N GLU A 69 8.62 13.55 -4.80
CA GLU A 69 9.58 14.61 -5.07
C GLU A 69 9.19 15.91 -4.37
N ARG A 70 7.91 16.27 -4.43
CA ARG A 70 7.42 17.55 -3.88
C ARG A 70 7.26 17.56 -2.37
N TYR A 71 6.80 16.47 -1.77
CA TYR A 71 6.39 16.40 -0.37
C TYR A 71 7.14 15.35 0.45
N GLY A 72 8.03 14.59 -0.18
CA GLY A 72 8.75 13.46 0.43
C GLY A 72 8.05 12.11 0.23
N ARG A 73 8.84 11.05 0.25
CA ARG A 73 8.37 9.67 0.00
C ARG A 73 7.40 9.18 1.06
N GLU A 74 7.63 9.55 2.31
CA GLU A 74 6.76 9.16 3.42
C GLU A 74 5.36 9.73 3.25
N TYR A 75 5.25 11.03 2.96
CA TYR A 75 3.96 11.67 2.69
C TYR A 75 3.23 11.06 1.50
N ALA A 76 3.94 10.75 0.41
CA ALA A 76 3.36 10.08 -0.74
C ALA A 76 2.84 8.67 -0.40
N ALA A 77 3.56 7.94 0.47
CA ALA A 77 3.14 6.63 0.95
C ALA A 77 1.91 6.73 1.87
N ASP A 78 1.85 7.73 2.75
CA ASP A 78 0.70 7.97 3.63
C ASP A 78 -0.58 8.25 2.81
N ILE A 79 -0.50 9.08 1.76
CA ILE A 79 -1.63 9.33 0.85
C ILE A 79 -2.07 8.03 0.16
N LEU A 80 -1.12 7.24 -0.33
CA LEU A 80 -1.43 5.99 -1.02
C LEU A 80 -2.10 4.98 -0.08
N ALA A 81 -1.62 4.85 1.16
CA ALA A 81 -2.21 3.99 2.17
C ALA A 81 -3.65 4.42 2.52
N ASN A 82 -3.89 5.71 2.71
CA ASN A 82 -5.24 6.23 2.95
C ASN A 82 -6.18 5.92 1.77
N HIS A 83 -5.72 6.11 0.54
CA HIS A 83 -6.51 5.78 -0.64
C HIS A 83 -6.85 4.29 -0.72
N ARG A 84 -5.91 3.40 -0.42
CA ARG A 84 -6.13 1.95 -0.39
C ARG A 84 -7.11 1.54 0.71
N ARG A 85 -7.03 2.17 1.88
CA ARG A 85 -8.01 1.94 2.95
C ARG A 85 -9.43 2.25 2.51
N GLU A 86 -9.62 3.34 1.75
CA GLU A 86 -10.93 3.73 1.23
C GLU A 86 -11.37 2.88 0.04
N GLN A 87 -10.43 2.45 -0.80
CA GLN A 87 -10.67 1.70 -2.02
C GLN A 87 -9.87 0.39 -2.06
N PRO A 88 -10.22 -0.58 -1.21
CA PRO A 88 -9.52 -1.86 -1.17
C PRO A 88 -9.66 -2.62 -2.48
N THR A 89 -8.61 -3.31 -2.86
CA THR A 89 -8.60 -4.23 -4.01
C THR A 89 -9.58 -5.39 -3.79
N ARG A 90 -9.87 -6.14 -4.84
CA ARG A 90 -10.76 -7.31 -4.72
C ARG A 90 -10.22 -8.34 -3.72
N PRO A 91 -8.94 -8.79 -3.76
CA PRO A 91 -8.41 -9.71 -2.78
C PRO A 91 -8.45 -9.18 -1.34
N GLU A 92 -8.16 -7.91 -1.12
CA GLU A 92 -8.29 -7.29 0.20
C GLU A 92 -9.73 -7.33 0.72
N ARG A 93 -10.75 -7.07 -0.14
CA ARG A 93 -12.16 -7.22 0.24
C ARG A 93 -12.53 -8.66 0.59
N GLU A 94 -11.99 -9.64 -0.13
CA GLU A 94 -12.19 -11.06 0.16
C GLU A 94 -11.56 -11.44 1.50
N MET A 95 -10.37 -10.88 1.82
CA MET A 95 -9.72 -11.06 3.14
C MET A 95 -10.53 -10.42 4.26
N VAL A 96 -11.05 -9.20 4.09
CA VAL A 96 -11.98 -8.57 5.06
C VAL A 96 -13.20 -9.46 5.31
N GLY A 97 -13.77 -10.04 4.25
CA GLY A 97 -14.89 -10.99 4.37
C GLY A 97 -14.54 -12.21 5.20
N LEU A 98 -13.37 -12.81 4.95
CA LEU A 98 -12.87 -13.96 5.71
C LEU A 98 -12.63 -13.62 7.18
N LEU A 99 -12.00 -12.47 7.46
CA LEU A 99 -11.77 -12.00 8.83
C LEU A 99 -13.08 -11.80 9.60
N ARG A 100 -14.09 -11.24 8.94
CA ARG A 100 -15.44 -11.09 9.53
C ARG A 100 -16.10 -12.44 9.83
N GLU A 101 -15.92 -13.45 8.97
CA GLU A 101 -16.43 -14.82 9.21
C GLU A 101 -15.82 -15.49 10.44
N ILE A 102 -14.60 -15.12 10.82
CA ILE A 102 -13.95 -15.61 12.05
C ILE A 102 -14.18 -14.69 13.26
N GLY A 103 -14.98 -13.64 13.11
CA GLY A 103 -15.36 -12.72 14.19
C GLY A 103 -14.36 -11.61 14.45
N ALA A 104 -13.35 -11.42 13.58
CA ALA A 104 -12.39 -10.34 13.71
C ALA A 104 -12.96 -9.02 13.16
N GLU A 105 -12.75 -7.92 13.88
CA GLU A 105 -13.25 -6.59 13.56
C GLU A 105 -12.12 -5.59 13.37
N GLU A 106 -12.21 -4.80 12.29
CA GLU A 106 -11.27 -3.70 12.04
C GLU A 106 -11.37 -2.64 13.14
N GLY A 107 -10.23 -2.17 13.61
CA GLY A 107 -10.12 -1.18 14.69
C GLY A 107 -10.15 -1.77 16.09
N ARG A 108 -10.65 -3.00 16.28
CA ARG A 108 -10.60 -3.75 17.54
C ARG A 108 -9.48 -4.79 17.50
N ASP A 109 -9.53 -5.68 16.54
CA ASP A 109 -8.64 -6.85 16.45
C ASP A 109 -7.49 -6.62 15.47
N TYR A 110 -7.74 -5.91 14.38
CA TYR A 110 -6.75 -5.60 13.36
C TYR A 110 -6.94 -4.20 12.77
N SER A 111 -5.92 -3.72 12.08
CA SER A 111 -5.98 -2.48 11.28
C SER A 111 -5.56 -2.76 9.84
N ARG A 112 -6.16 -2.03 8.88
CA ARG A 112 -5.73 -2.04 7.48
C ARG A 112 -4.79 -0.90 7.18
N GLU A 113 -3.92 -1.10 6.17
CA GLU A 113 -2.91 -0.11 5.77
C GLU A 113 -2.18 0.44 7.00
N HIS A 114 -1.70 -0.49 7.83
CA HIS A 114 -1.00 -0.16 9.07
C HIS A 114 0.45 0.23 8.79
N LYS A 115 0.86 1.37 9.32
CA LYS A 115 2.23 1.85 9.18
C LYS A 115 3.19 1.04 10.06
N VAL A 116 4.04 0.25 9.44
CA VAL A 116 5.06 -0.58 10.11
C VAL A 116 6.37 0.20 10.28
N ALA A 117 6.74 0.96 9.26
CA ALA A 117 7.92 1.81 9.23
C ALA A 117 7.66 3.02 8.31
N PRO A 118 8.52 4.06 8.30
CA PRO A 118 8.41 5.17 7.37
C PRO A 118 8.29 4.69 5.92
N GLY A 119 7.14 4.96 5.28
CA GLY A 119 6.83 4.58 3.90
C GLY A 119 6.51 3.09 3.68
N VAL A 120 6.39 2.29 4.75
CA VAL A 120 6.03 0.86 4.67
C VAL A 120 4.74 0.61 5.44
N TYR A 121 3.74 0.07 4.73
CA TYR A 121 2.40 -0.21 5.24
C TYR A 121 2.06 -1.68 5.01
N ALA A 122 1.50 -2.32 6.02
CA ALA A 122 0.93 -3.66 5.93
C ALA A 122 -0.52 -3.57 5.44
N ASP A 123 -0.93 -4.43 4.51
CA ASP A 123 -2.33 -4.47 4.07
C ASP A 123 -3.26 -4.75 5.26
N PHE A 124 -2.87 -5.69 6.13
CA PHE A 124 -3.51 -5.98 7.42
C PHE A 124 -2.47 -6.16 8.51
N ALA A 125 -2.75 -5.71 9.72
CA ALA A 125 -1.85 -5.84 10.85
C ALA A 125 -2.59 -6.11 12.17
N TRP A 126 -1.97 -6.89 13.02
CA TRP A 126 -2.27 -7.10 14.44
C TRP A 126 -1.15 -6.49 15.27
N PRO A 127 -1.24 -5.19 15.62
CA PRO A 127 -0.11 -4.46 16.22
C PRO A 127 0.35 -5.03 17.53
N ASP A 128 -0.57 -5.49 18.37
CA ASP A 128 -0.25 -6.07 19.69
C ASP A 128 0.55 -7.37 19.59
N GLN A 129 0.35 -8.13 18.50
CA GLN A 129 1.05 -9.38 18.24
C GLN A 129 2.27 -9.19 17.34
N LYS A 130 2.45 -8.00 16.76
CA LYS A 130 3.45 -7.74 15.71
C LYS A 130 3.32 -8.71 14.53
N VAL A 131 2.08 -9.00 14.13
CA VAL A 131 1.78 -9.82 12.96
C VAL A 131 1.23 -8.93 11.84
N ALA A 132 1.76 -9.11 10.65
CA ALA A 132 1.33 -8.45 9.42
C ALA A 132 0.88 -9.48 8.39
N VAL A 133 -0.13 -9.14 7.60
CA VAL A 133 -0.59 -9.95 6.46
C VAL A 133 -0.58 -9.09 5.21
N GLU A 134 0.12 -9.56 4.20
CA GLU A 134 0.15 -9.00 2.86
C GLU A 134 -0.78 -9.82 1.96
N VAL A 135 -1.63 -9.13 1.20
CA VAL A 135 -2.57 -9.79 0.29
C VAL A 135 -2.13 -9.60 -1.14
N HIS A 136 -1.67 -10.68 -1.75
CA HIS A 136 -1.13 -10.66 -3.10
C HIS A 136 -2.18 -11.08 -4.14
N GLY A 137 -2.50 -10.20 -5.08
CA GLY A 137 -3.32 -10.53 -6.24
C GLY A 137 -2.57 -11.39 -7.26
N SER A 138 -3.31 -12.07 -8.14
CA SER A 138 -2.77 -12.94 -9.21
C SER A 138 -1.72 -12.26 -10.10
N ALA A 139 -1.76 -10.94 -10.22
CA ALA A 139 -0.77 -10.17 -10.97
C ALA A 139 0.65 -10.18 -10.34
N HIS A 140 0.77 -10.52 -9.06
CA HIS A 140 2.05 -10.62 -8.37
C HIS A 140 2.81 -11.93 -8.67
N TYR A 141 2.14 -12.94 -9.19
CA TYR A 141 2.72 -14.26 -9.52
C TYR A 141 3.11 -14.43 -10.97
N ALA A 142 2.85 -13.46 -11.82
CA ALA A 142 3.26 -13.56 -13.22
C ALA A 142 4.79 -13.51 -13.32
N ALA A 143 5.36 -14.37 -14.17
CA ALA A 143 6.79 -14.37 -14.54
C ALA A 143 7.33 -12.97 -14.90
N PHE A 144 6.44 -12.05 -15.25
CA PHE A 144 6.66 -10.63 -15.47
C PHE A 144 7.40 -9.89 -14.32
N PHE A 145 7.23 -10.32 -13.08
CA PHE A 145 7.94 -9.70 -11.95
C PHE A 145 9.31 -10.35 -11.72
N ALA A 146 9.45 -11.64 -11.99
CA ALA A 146 10.74 -12.34 -11.92
C ALA A 146 11.76 -11.76 -12.92
N GLU A 147 11.31 -11.40 -14.14
CA GLU A 147 12.16 -10.80 -15.17
C GLU A 147 12.60 -9.36 -14.86
N ARG A 148 11.94 -8.67 -13.93
CA ARG A 148 12.18 -7.25 -13.61
C ARG A 148 12.83 -6.99 -12.25
N GLY A 149 13.41 -8.00 -11.63
CA GLY A 149 14.12 -7.85 -10.34
C GLY A 149 13.20 -7.55 -9.14
N MET A 150 11.92 -7.93 -9.24
CA MET A 150 10.94 -7.73 -8.16
C MET A 150 11.16 -8.62 -6.91
N PRO A 151 11.79 -9.82 -6.98
CA PRO A 151 12.17 -10.56 -5.78
C PRO A 151 12.93 -9.69 -4.78
N ASP A 152 13.84 -8.86 -5.28
CA ASP A 152 14.61 -7.92 -4.49
C ASP A 152 13.73 -6.88 -3.73
N ARG A 153 12.57 -6.52 -4.25
CA ARG A 153 11.64 -5.61 -3.56
C ARG A 153 10.87 -6.29 -2.43
N GLU A 154 10.43 -7.53 -2.65
CA GLU A 154 9.74 -8.31 -1.60
C GLU A 154 10.70 -8.68 -0.47
N GLU A 155 11.92 -9.09 -0.81
CA GLU A 155 12.98 -9.36 0.16
C GLU A 155 13.30 -8.13 1.02
N ARG A 156 13.47 -6.95 0.39
CA ARG A 156 13.69 -5.69 1.12
C ARG A 156 12.52 -5.32 2.01
N ARG A 157 11.29 -5.57 1.55
CA ARG A 157 10.10 -5.29 2.35
C ARG A 157 10.00 -6.23 3.55
N THR A 158 10.24 -7.53 3.35
CA THR A 158 10.30 -8.52 4.42
C THR A 158 11.38 -8.17 5.45
N ALA A 159 12.57 -7.79 5.00
CA ALA A 159 13.65 -7.35 5.89
C ALA A 159 13.27 -6.11 6.74
N VAL A 160 12.42 -5.22 6.23
CA VAL A 160 11.89 -4.11 7.04
C VAL A 160 10.95 -4.62 8.12
N TYR A 161 10.02 -5.53 7.79
CA TYR A 161 9.14 -6.15 8.78
C TYR A 161 9.92 -6.82 9.89
N GLU A 162 10.88 -7.66 9.54
CA GLU A 162 11.74 -8.38 10.48
C GLU A 162 12.53 -7.43 11.41
N ARG A 163 13.13 -6.39 10.83
CA ARG A 163 13.86 -5.37 11.61
C ARG A 163 12.98 -4.65 12.62
N GLU A 164 11.72 -4.39 12.28
CA GLU A 164 10.74 -3.76 13.18
C GLU A 164 10.06 -4.77 14.12
N GLY A 165 10.51 -6.04 14.10
CA GLY A 165 10.03 -7.13 14.95
C GLY A 165 8.65 -7.68 14.56
N TRP A 166 8.27 -7.53 13.28
CA TRP A 166 7.01 -8.05 12.76
C TRP A 166 7.20 -9.42 12.11
N THR A 167 6.24 -10.30 12.32
CA THR A 167 6.08 -11.52 11.53
C THR A 167 5.15 -11.21 10.37
N VAL A 168 5.57 -11.48 9.14
CA VAL A 168 4.76 -11.25 7.94
C VAL A 168 4.28 -12.56 7.34
N HIS A 169 3.00 -12.62 7.03
CA HIS A 169 2.37 -13.69 6.26
C HIS A 169 1.87 -13.16 4.92
N VAL A 170 1.98 -13.97 3.90
CA VAL A 170 1.45 -13.65 2.56
C VAL A 170 0.25 -14.53 2.30
N VAL A 171 -0.89 -13.91 1.98
CA VAL A 171 -2.11 -14.57 1.56
C VAL A 171 -2.37 -14.21 0.11
N THR A 172 -2.58 -15.22 -0.74
CA THR A 172 -2.77 -15.00 -2.16
C THR A 172 -4.24 -14.93 -2.53
N ASP A 173 -4.56 -14.28 -3.66
CA ASP A 173 -5.87 -14.33 -4.29
C ASP A 173 -6.36 -15.80 -4.51
N ARG A 174 -5.44 -16.71 -4.78
CA ARG A 174 -5.74 -18.12 -4.91
C ARG A 174 -6.13 -18.76 -3.58
N ASP A 175 -5.40 -18.47 -2.51
CA ASP A 175 -5.70 -18.98 -1.16
C ASP A 175 -7.08 -18.51 -0.70
N LEU A 176 -7.44 -17.26 -1.01
CA LEU A 176 -8.74 -16.70 -0.65
C LEU A 176 -9.92 -17.32 -1.41
N ARG A 177 -9.69 -17.80 -2.65
CA ARG A 177 -10.76 -18.35 -3.50
C ARG A 177 -10.80 -19.87 -3.51
N GLU A 178 -9.65 -20.53 -3.75
CA GLU A 178 -9.56 -21.98 -3.89
C GLU A 178 -9.22 -22.65 -2.55
N GLY A 179 -8.40 -21.99 -1.73
CA GLY A 179 -7.94 -22.46 -0.43
C GLY A 179 -8.68 -21.85 0.77
N ARG A 180 -9.87 -21.25 0.57
CA ARG A 180 -10.58 -20.43 1.57
C ARG A 180 -10.75 -21.11 2.93
N GLU A 181 -11.07 -22.41 2.95
CA GLU A 181 -11.23 -23.18 4.18
C GLU A 181 -9.92 -23.28 4.97
N GLY A 182 -8.82 -23.60 4.26
CA GLY A 182 -7.47 -23.64 4.84
C GLY A 182 -7.03 -22.26 5.35
N THR A 183 -7.26 -21.22 4.54
CA THR A 183 -6.94 -19.84 4.93
C THR A 183 -7.74 -19.41 6.15
N ARG A 184 -9.02 -19.79 6.24
CA ARG A 184 -9.87 -19.51 7.40
C ARG A 184 -9.39 -20.23 8.66
N ALA A 185 -9.00 -21.50 8.53
CA ALA A 185 -8.46 -22.27 9.63
C ALA A 185 -7.15 -21.64 10.15
N TRP A 186 -6.22 -21.36 9.24
CA TRP A 186 -4.99 -20.65 9.54
C TRP A 186 -5.24 -19.31 10.24
N ALA A 187 -6.16 -18.49 9.69
CA ALA A 187 -6.47 -17.18 10.27
C ALA A 187 -7.02 -17.29 11.70
N ARG A 188 -7.87 -18.28 11.98
CA ARG A 188 -8.34 -18.55 13.36
C ARG A 188 -7.22 -18.93 14.31
N GLU A 189 -6.33 -19.80 13.87
CA GLU A 189 -5.21 -20.27 14.67
C GLU A 189 -4.17 -19.17 14.92
N THR A 190 -3.80 -18.46 13.86
CA THR A 190 -2.69 -17.50 13.89
C THR A 190 -3.12 -16.12 14.37
N LEU A 191 -4.33 -15.67 14.01
CA LEU A 191 -4.79 -14.29 14.20
C LEU A 191 -5.90 -14.19 15.27
N GLY A 192 -6.61 -15.28 15.53
CA GLY A 192 -7.74 -15.34 16.49
C GLY A 192 -7.33 -15.49 17.96
N GLY A 193 -6.07 -15.74 18.25
CA GLY A 193 -5.60 -16.09 19.60
C GLY A 193 -5.62 -14.95 20.63
N ALA A 194 -5.86 -13.71 20.24
CA ALA A 194 -5.81 -12.56 21.14
C ALA A 194 -7.15 -12.20 21.79
N SER A 195 -8.28 -12.58 21.19
CA SER A 195 -9.61 -12.14 21.65
C SER A 195 -10.27 -13.04 22.67
N MET A 196 -9.73 -14.23 22.96
CA MET A 196 -10.33 -15.22 23.87
C MET A 196 -9.85 -15.15 25.33
N SER A 197 -8.96 -14.21 25.68
CA SER A 197 -8.38 -14.13 27.05
C SER A 197 -8.96 -13.01 27.91
N GLY A 198 -10.06 -12.39 27.52
CA GLY A 198 -10.72 -11.30 28.22
C GLY A 198 -12.18 -11.63 28.54
N GLY A 199 -12.41 -12.63 29.40
CA GLY A 199 -13.67 -12.95 29.98
C GLY A 199 -13.59 -12.89 31.51
#